data_2866cac041c187d4357d8147bb968a4a
#
_entry.id   2866cac041c187d4357d8147bb968a4a
#
_cell.length_a   1.000
_cell.length_b   1.000
_cell.length_c   1.000
_cell.angle_alpha   90.00
_cell.angle_beta   90.00
_cell.angle_gamma   90.00
#
_symmetry.space_group_name_H-M   'P 1'
#
loop_
_entity.id
_entity.type
_entity.pdbx_description
1 polymer ?
#
loop_
_entity_poly.entity_id
_entity_poly.type
_entity_poly.pdbx_seq_one_letter_code
_entity_poly.pdbx_strand_id
1 'polypeptide(L)'
;MKQQVGRIDHLFISCGTGTTLTGICAGMQHFFPEAHVHAISVARSFEVELPTLMEDMEILNKFLGEKSTFDNMSFYEDYLCGGYDCTTPDLLAYIQECISHEGMIVDPCYSGKSFYGMCKIIENNSIEYKGKNILYWNTGGIMNLLSMKASYGI
;
A
#
# COMPACT_ATOMS: atom_id res chain seq x y z
N MET A 1 13.37 -7.99 -7.66
CA MET A 1 12.23 -7.32 -8.33
C MET A 1 12.54 -7.00 -9.80
N LYS A 2 13.52 -6.16 -10.15
CA LYS A 2 13.81 -5.79 -11.56
C LYS A 2 14.08 -6.98 -12.50
N GLN A 3 14.62 -8.09 -11.99
CA GLN A 3 14.82 -9.32 -12.76
C GLN A 3 13.54 -10.16 -12.93
N GLN A 4 12.52 -9.92 -12.11
CA GLN A 4 11.25 -10.68 -12.12
C GLN A 4 10.14 -9.94 -12.86
N VAL A 5 10.12 -8.60 -12.79
CA VAL A 5 9.14 -7.74 -13.44
C VAL A 5 9.88 -6.72 -14.30
N GLY A 6 9.69 -6.78 -15.61
CA GLY A 6 10.44 -5.95 -16.55
C GLY A 6 10.13 -4.45 -16.41
N ARG A 7 8.84 -4.09 -16.33
CA ARG A 7 8.36 -2.70 -16.22
C ARG A 7 7.28 -2.61 -15.17
N ILE A 8 7.34 -1.54 -14.39
CA ILE A 8 6.28 -1.15 -13.44
C ILE A 8 5.90 0.30 -13.78
N ASP A 9 4.62 0.57 -13.97
CA ASP A 9 4.10 1.92 -14.15
C ASP A 9 3.55 2.45 -12.81
N HIS A 10 2.88 1.59 -12.03
CA HIS A 10 2.28 1.95 -10.75
C HIS A 10 2.56 0.87 -9.71
N LEU A 11 2.97 1.28 -8.51
CA LEU A 11 3.14 0.40 -7.36
C LEU A 11 2.19 0.85 -6.23
N PHE A 12 1.35 -0.06 -5.74
CA PHE A 12 0.47 0.18 -4.61
C PHE A 12 0.97 -0.55 -3.37
N ILE A 13 0.93 0.14 -2.22
CA ILE A 13 1.42 -0.38 -0.94
C ILE A 13 0.62 0.18 0.23
N SER A 14 0.46 -0.62 1.29
CA SER A 14 -0.07 -0.13 2.57
C SER A 14 0.95 0.76 3.31
N CYS A 15 0.48 1.85 3.90
CA CYS A 15 1.26 2.69 4.79
C CYS A 15 0.68 2.64 6.21
N GLY A 16 1.42 2.04 7.14
CA GLY A 16 1.14 2.06 8.58
C GLY A 16 2.00 3.10 9.30
N THR A 17 3.27 2.79 9.55
CA THR A 17 4.27 3.66 10.19
C THR A 17 5.26 4.28 9.19
N GLY A 18 5.08 4.09 7.89
CA GLY A 18 5.86 4.71 6.85
C GLY A 18 7.21 4.07 6.50
N THR A 19 7.86 3.34 7.39
CA THR A 19 9.22 2.82 7.19
C THR A 19 9.37 1.96 5.92
N THR A 20 8.41 1.03 5.68
CA THR A 20 8.41 0.21 4.46
C THR A 20 8.19 1.08 3.21
N LEU A 21 7.27 2.03 3.28
CA LEU A 21 6.97 2.97 2.19
C LEU A 21 8.21 3.78 1.83
N THR A 22 8.94 4.32 2.81
CA THR A 22 10.18 5.07 2.60
C THR A 22 11.22 4.26 1.83
N GLY A 23 11.46 3.01 2.25
CA GLY A 23 12.38 2.12 1.54
C GLY A 23 11.92 1.78 0.12
N ILE A 24 10.61 1.60 -0.09
CA ILE A 24 10.04 1.36 -1.42
C ILE A 24 10.19 2.61 -2.31
N CYS A 25 9.89 3.81 -1.82
CA CYS A 25 10.04 5.04 -2.60
C CYS A 25 11.48 5.24 -3.07
N ALA A 26 12.46 5.09 -2.17
CA ALA A 26 13.87 5.18 -2.53
C ALA A 26 14.28 4.11 -3.57
N GLY A 27 13.88 2.84 -3.35
CA GLY A 27 14.15 1.75 -4.29
C GLY A 27 13.47 1.94 -5.65
N MET A 28 12.25 2.46 -5.68
CA MET A 28 11.53 2.73 -6.94
C MET A 28 12.20 3.85 -7.73
N GLN A 29 12.62 4.95 -7.08
CA GLN A 29 13.37 6.01 -7.76
C GLN A 29 14.69 5.50 -8.39
N HIS A 30 15.37 4.58 -7.72
CA HIS A 30 16.62 4.02 -8.24
C HIS A 30 16.41 3.02 -9.37
N PHE A 31 15.44 2.11 -9.26
CA PHE A 31 15.28 0.99 -10.20
C PHE A 31 14.17 1.18 -11.23
N PHE A 32 13.17 2.00 -10.94
CA PHE A 32 11.98 2.27 -11.77
C PHE A 32 11.60 3.75 -11.68
N PRO A 33 12.46 4.68 -12.14
CA PRO A 33 12.28 6.13 -11.92
C PRO A 33 10.99 6.69 -12.53
N GLU A 34 10.44 6.03 -13.54
CA GLU A 34 9.19 6.42 -14.20
C GLU A 34 7.92 5.87 -13.49
N ALA A 35 8.09 4.99 -12.49
CA ALA A 35 6.97 4.41 -11.79
C ALA A 35 6.42 5.36 -10.72
N HIS A 36 5.10 5.37 -10.56
CA HIS A 36 4.43 6.10 -9.50
C HIS A 36 4.09 5.19 -8.33
N VAL A 37 4.34 5.65 -7.10
CA VAL A 37 4.03 4.93 -5.86
C VAL A 37 2.72 5.46 -5.28
N HIS A 38 1.80 4.55 -5.00
CA HIS A 38 0.51 4.84 -4.37
C HIS A 38 0.51 4.28 -2.95
N ALA A 39 0.69 5.16 -1.97
CA ALA A 39 0.67 4.82 -0.56
C ALA A 39 -0.77 4.90 -0.03
N ILE A 40 -1.34 3.78 0.37
CA ILE A 40 -2.68 3.75 0.96
C ILE A 40 -2.53 3.66 2.46
N SER A 41 -2.94 4.74 3.15
CA SER A 41 -2.90 4.78 4.59
C SER A 41 -3.88 3.80 5.21
N VAL A 42 -3.43 3.10 6.24
CA VAL A 42 -4.24 2.15 7.00
C VAL A 42 -4.38 2.55 8.48
N ALA A 43 -3.70 3.64 8.89
CA ALA A 43 -3.62 4.02 10.30
C ALA A 43 -3.80 5.52 10.56
N ARG A 44 -3.17 6.40 9.79
CA ARG A 44 -3.04 7.83 10.10
C ARG A 44 -3.30 8.70 8.89
N SER A 45 -3.65 9.98 9.12
CA SER A 45 -3.70 10.98 8.05
C SER A 45 -2.30 11.32 7.53
N PHE A 46 -2.22 11.90 6.34
CA PHE A 46 -0.96 12.35 5.75
C PHE A 46 -0.25 13.38 6.62
N GLU A 47 -1.01 14.32 7.19
CA GLU A 47 -0.47 15.36 8.07
C GLU A 47 0.27 14.77 9.28
N VAL A 48 -0.27 13.70 9.86
CA VAL A 48 0.32 13.00 11.01
C VAL A 48 1.51 12.14 10.61
N GLU A 49 1.47 11.53 9.42
CA GLU A 49 2.51 10.60 8.97
C GLU A 49 3.72 11.30 8.34
N LEU A 50 3.52 12.46 7.71
CA LEU A 50 4.54 13.17 6.94
C LEU A 50 5.84 13.44 7.73
N PRO A 51 5.81 13.92 8.98
CA PRO A 51 7.05 14.13 9.75
C PRO A 51 7.90 12.86 9.90
N THR A 52 7.26 11.73 10.16
CA THR A 52 7.93 10.41 10.29
C THR A 52 8.52 9.98 8.94
N LEU A 53 7.78 10.13 7.85
CA LEU A 53 8.26 9.81 6.50
C LEU A 53 9.51 10.65 6.14
N MET A 54 9.48 11.95 6.44
CA MET A 54 10.60 12.84 6.15
C MET A 54 11.83 12.49 6.97
N GLU A 55 11.67 12.16 8.26
CA GLU A 55 12.77 11.72 9.13
C GLU A 55 13.38 10.40 8.64
N ASP A 56 12.53 9.40 8.34
CA ASP A 56 12.95 8.10 7.81
C ASP A 56 13.72 8.26 6.48
N MET A 57 13.23 9.13 5.59
CA MET A 57 13.92 9.40 4.31
C MET A 57 15.28 10.07 4.52
N GLU A 58 15.39 11.01 5.46
CA GLU A 58 16.67 11.65 5.78
C GLU A 58 17.69 10.64 6.33
N ILE A 59 17.25 9.75 7.23
CA ILE A 59 18.09 8.68 7.78
C ILE A 59 18.54 7.74 6.66
N LEU A 60 17.61 7.30 5.81
CA LEU A 60 17.89 6.39 4.70
C LEU A 60 18.88 7.03 3.70
N ASN A 61 18.68 8.29 3.33
CA ASN A 61 19.57 9.02 2.42
C ASN A 61 20.99 9.15 2.98
N LYS A 62 21.13 9.42 4.27
CA LYS A 62 22.45 9.44 4.95
C LYS A 62 23.13 8.06 4.90
N PHE A 63 22.35 7.00 5.11
CA PHE A 63 22.85 5.62 5.11
C PHE A 63 23.30 5.17 3.72
N LEU A 64 22.53 5.51 2.67
CA LEU A 64 22.81 5.10 1.30
C LEU A 64 23.80 6.04 0.58
N GLY A 65 24.00 7.26 1.08
CA GLY A 65 24.77 8.30 0.38
C GLY A 65 24.05 8.85 -0.87
N GLU A 66 22.72 8.74 -0.91
CA GLU A 66 21.84 9.12 -2.02
C GLU A 66 20.87 10.25 -1.62
N LYS A 67 20.13 10.78 -2.59
CA LYS A 67 19.09 11.78 -2.38
C LYS A 67 17.76 11.29 -2.97
N SER A 68 17.11 10.39 -2.26
CA SER A 68 15.75 9.98 -2.59
C SER A 68 14.72 10.93 -1.96
N THR A 69 13.55 11.03 -2.60
CA THR A 69 12.42 11.89 -2.19
C THR A 69 11.09 11.15 -2.30
N PHE A 70 9.99 11.83 -2.00
CA PHE A 70 8.62 11.33 -2.23
C PHE A 70 7.95 11.98 -3.45
N ASP A 71 8.70 12.59 -4.39
CA ASP A 71 8.15 13.40 -5.48
C ASP A 71 7.22 12.63 -6.43
N ASN A 72 7.44 11.32 -6.60
CA ASN A 72 6.60 10.44 -7.42
C ASN A 72 5.69 9.53 -6.57
N MET A 73 5.22 10.00 -5.42
CA MET A 73 4.31 9.30 -4.53
C MET A 73 3.00 10.07 -4.34
N SER A 74 1.89 9.35 -4.37
CA SER A 74 0.59 9.83 -3.91
C SER A 74 0.19 9.11 -2.63
N PHE A 75 -0.39 9.84 -1.68
CA PHE A 75 -0.84 9.32 -0.41
C PHE A 75 -2.38 9.38 -0.33
N TYR A 76 -3.01 8.26 -0.03
CA TYR A 76 -4.47 8.12 0.04
C TYR A 76 -4.89 7.77 1.47
N GLU A 77 -5.80 8.55 2.03
CA GLU A 77 -6.35 8.35 3.37
C GLU A 77 -7.85 8.01 3.39
N ASP A 78 -8.49 7.99 2.20
CA ASP A 78 -9.92 7.70 2.05
C ASP A 78 -10.30 6.27 2.45
N TYR A 79 -9.31 5.37 2.56
CA TYR A 79 -9.50 3.95 2.83
C TYR A 79 -9.10 3.54 4.25
N LEU A 80 -8.99 4.49 5.17
CA LEU A 80 -8.67 4.26 6.59
C LEU A 80 -9.71 3.40 7.32
N CYS A 81 -10.97 3.42 6.84
CA CYS A 81 -12.08 2.68 7.46
C CYS A 81 -12.30 3.01 8.94
N GLY A 82 -12.00 4.25 9.34
CA GLY A 82 -12.11 4.71 10.72
C GLY A 82 -10.80 4.70 11.52
N GLY A 83 -9.69 4.24 10.93
CA GLY A 83 -8.35 4.26 11.54
C GLY A 83 -7.73 2.87 11.72
N TYR A 84 -6.66 2.83 12.52
CA TYR A 84 -5.94 1.58 12.78
C TYR A 84 -6.86 0.51 13.40
N ASP A 85 -6.77 -0.71 12.89
CA ASP A 85 -7.56 -1.86 13.34
C ASP A 85 -9.10 -1.69 13.24
N CYS A 86 -9.58 -0.64 12.56
CA CYS A 86 -10.99 -0.44 12.25
C CYS A 86 -11.33 -1.05 10.90
N THR A 87 -12.56 -1.57 10.76
CA THR A 87 -13.06 -2.17 9.53
C THR A 87 -14.46 -1.67 9.21
N THR A 88 -14.88 -1.85 7.96
CA THR A 88 -16.26 -1.61 7.52
C THR A 88 -16.85 -2.91 6.97
N PRO A 89 -18.20 -3.06 6.95
CA PRO A 89 -18.84 -4.21 6.33
C PRO A 89 -18.42 -4.41 4.87
N ASP A 90 -18.26 -3.33 4.12
CA ASP A 90 -17.85 -3.38 2.71
C ASP A 90 -16.43 -3.91 2.55
N LEU A 91 -15.49 -3.50 3.42
CA LEU A 91 -14.13 -4.02 3.42
C LEU A 91 -14.11 -5.52 3.75
N LEU A 92 -14.89 -5.96 4.74
CA LEU A 92 -14.95 -7.37 5.13
C LEU A 92 -15.54 -8.24 4.02
N ALA A 93 -16.62 -7.77 3.37
CA ALA A 93 -17.22 -8.44 2.22
C ALA A 93 -16.22 -8.56 1.06
N TYR A 94 -15.47 -7.48 0.79
CA TYR A 94 -14.45 -7.47 -0.25
C TYR A 94 -13.29 -8.44 0.04
N ILE A 95 -12.82 -8.51 1.29
CA ILE A 95 -11.80 -9.48 1.71
C ILE A 95 -12.28 -10.91 1.50
N GLN A 96 -13.52 -11.21 1.85
CA GLN A 96 -14.15 -12.51 1.65
C GLN A 96 -14.20 -12.90 0.16
N GLU A 97 -14.55 -11.95 -0.70
CA GLU A 97 -14.55 -12.10 -2.16
C GLU A 97 -13.13 -12.37 -2.70
N CYS A 98 -12.14 -11.61 -2.29
CA CYS A 98 -10.73 -11.82 -2.67
C CYS A 98 -10.24 -13.21 -2.31
N ILE A 99 -10.52 -13.68 -1.10
CA ILE A 99 -10.13 -15.02 -0.65
C ILE A 99 -10.83 -16.11 -1.47
N SER A 100 -12.12 -15.94 -1.72
CA SER A 100 -12.96 -16.98 -2.36
C SER A 100 -12.71 -17.09 -3.85
N HIS A 101 -12.51 -15.98 -4.55
CA HIS A 101 -12.42 -15.94 -6.01
C HIS A 101 -10.98 -15.87 -6.51
N GLU A 102 -10.12 -15.11 -5.85
CA GLU A 102 -8.74 -14.90 -6.29
C GLU A 102 -7.71 -15.77 -5.54
N GLY A 103 -8.13 -16.43 -4.46
CA GLY A 103 -7.22 -17.17 -3.58
C GLY A 103 -6.21 -16.28 -2.88
N MET A 104 -6.40 -14.96 -2.90
CA MET A 104 -5.48 -14.02 -2.30
C MET A 104 -5.87 -13.74 -0.85
N ILE A 105 -4.95 -14.07 0.05
CA ILE A 105 -5.15 -13.88 1.49
C ILE A 105 -4.67 -12.48 1.87
N VAL A 106 -5.59 -11.63 2.32
CA VAL A 106 -5.35 -10.29 2.85
C VAL A 106 -6.01 -10.11 4.22
N ASP A 107 -5.41 -9.31 5.08
CA ASP A 107 -5.92 -9.04 6.42
C ASP A 107 -6.73 -7.75 6.47
N PRO A 108 -7.69 -7.60 7.39
CA PRO A 108 -8.53 -6.41 7.45
C PRO A 108 -7.84 -5.16 8.02
N CYS A 109 -6.65 -5.31 8.64
CA CYS A 109 -5.93 -4.18 9.24
C CYS A 109 -5.03 -3.44 8.25
N TYR A 110 -4.28 -4.17 7.42
CA TYR A 110 -3.27 -3.61 6.51
C TYR A 110 -3.55 -3.95 5.04
N SER A 111 -3.27 -5.19 4.64
CA SER A 111 -3.27 -5.58 3.24
C SER A 111 -4.66 -5.54 2.60
N GLY A 112 -5.71 -5.84 3.32
CA GLY A 112 -7.07 -5.74 2.83
C GLY A 112 -7.49 -4.31 2.51
N LYS A 113 -7.20 -3.35 3.41
CA LYS A 113 -7.50 -1.92 3.16
C LYS A 113 -6.77 -1.40 1.93
N SER A 114 -5.47 -1.68 1.85
CA SER A 114 -4.67 -1.18 0.73
C SER A 114 -5.02 -1.84 -0.60
N PHE A 115 -5.36 -3.13 -0.60
CA PHE A 115 -5.82 -3.80 -1.80
C PHE A 115 -7.20 -3.31 -2.25
N TYR A 116 -8.13 -3.16 -1.31
CA TYR A 116 -9.44 -2.55 -1.56
C TYR A 116 -9.30 -1.14 -2.13
N GLY A 117 -8.47 -0.29 -1.50
CA GLY A 117 -8.20 1.05 -1.98
C GLY A 117 -7.57 1.07 -3.37
N MET A 118 -6.59 0.21 -3.66
CA MET A 118 -6.03 0.06 -5.00
C MET A 118 -7.11 -0.24 -6.03
N CYS A 119 -7.97 -1.23 -5.78
CA CYS A 119 -9.01 -1.58 -6.73
C CYS A 119 -10.00 -0.45 -6.94
N LYS A 120 -10.41 0.27 -5.89
CA LYS A 120 -11.30 1.44 -6.01
C LYS A 120 -10.65 2.59 -6.78
N ILE A 121 -9.38 2.87 -6.57
CA ILE A 121 -8.64 3.89 -7.32
C ILE A 121 -8.60 3.53 -8.81
N ILE A 122 -8.27 2.26 -9.13
CA ILE A 122 -8.21 1.78 -10.52
C ILE A 122 -9.59 1.80 -11.18
N GLU A 123 -10.64 1.35 -10.50
CA GLU A 123 -12.03 1.39 -11.00
C GLU A 123 -12.46 2.81 -11.36
N ASN A 124 -12.22 3.76 -10.44
CA ASN A 124 -12.63 5.16 -10.60
C ASN A 124 -11.82 5.89 -11.70
N ASN A 125 -10.61 5.42 -12.02
CA ASN A 125 -9.70 6.03 -12.99
C ASN A 125 -9.29 5.05 -14.10
N SER A 126 -10.18 4.18 -14.52
CA SER A 126 -9.89 3.06 -15.43
C SER A 126 -9.19 3.43 -16.74
N ILE A 127 -9.41 4.65 -17.24
CA ILE A 127 -8.76 5.15 -18.46
C ILE A 127 -7.25 5.36 -18.23
N GLU A 128 -6.88 5.91 -17.09
CA GLU A 128 -5.49 6.19 -16.70
C GLU A 128 -4.67 4.90 -16.56
N TYR A 129 -5.28 3.87 -15.97
CA TYR A 129 -4.62 2.59 -15.69
C TYR A 129 -4.68 1.58 -16.85
N LYS A 130 -5.39 1.91 -17.94
CA LYS A 130 -5.53 1.00 -19.06
C LYS A 130 -4.19 0.71 -19.75
N GLY A 131 -3.81 -0.56 -19.79
CA GLY A 131 -2.54 -1.03 -20.40
C GLY A 131 -1.30 -0.74 -19.55
N LYS A 132 -1.46 -0.32 -18.31
CA LYS A 132 -0.36 -0.10 -17.37
C LYS A 132 0.01 -1.38 -16.61
N ASN A 133 1.29 -1.49 -16.26
CA ASN A 133 1.78 -2.56 -15.38
C ASN A 133 1.65 -2.11 -13.93
N ILE A 134 0.70 -2.70 -13.22
CA ILE A 134 0.38 -2.39 -11.84
C ILE A 134 0.96 -3.47 -10.94
N LEU A 135 1.74 -3.06 -9.94
CA LEU A 135 2.26 -3.93 -8.91
C LEU A 135 1.58 -3.63 -7.58
N TYR A 136 0.96 -4.62 -6.97
CA TYR A 136 0.55 -4.56 -5.58
C TYR A 136 1.64 -5.17 -4.69
N TRP A 137 2.15 -4.38 -3.75
CA TRP A 137 3.15 -4.85 -2.78
C TRP A 137 2.46 -5.35 -1.52
N ASN A 138 2.23 -6.66 -1.44
CA ASN A 138 1.63 -7.29 -0.27
C ASN A 138 2.68 -7.42 0.85
N THR A 139 2.46 -6.69 1.95
CA THR A 139 3.34 -6.68 3.12
C THR A 139 3.06 -7.80 4.13
N GLY A 140 2.14 -8.72 3.81
CA GLY A 140 1.73 -9.81 4.68
C GLY A 140 0.45 -9.50 5.46
N GLY A 141 0.36 -9.96 6.71
CA GLY A 141 -0.80 -9.72 7.58
C GLY A 141 -1.63 -10.96 7.89
N ILE A 142 -1.24 -12.14 7.39
CA ILE A 142 -2.01 -13.39 7.58
C ILE A 142 -2.27 -13.72 9.07
N MET A 143 -1.33 -13.38 9.96
CA MET A 143 -1.50 -13.62 11.39
C MET A 143 -2.61 -12.74 11.98
N ASN A 144 -2.76 -11.50 11.46
CA ASN A 144 -3.86 -10.63 11.85
C ASN A 144 -5.20 -11.23 11.42
N LEU A 145 -5.29 -11.72 10.18
CA LEU A 145 -6.50 -12.38 9.69
C LEU A 145 -6.90 -13.57 10.59
N LEU A 146 -5.93 -14.42 10.95
CA LEU A 146 -6.19 -15.58 11.80
C LEU A 146 -6.62 -15.19 13.22
N SER A 147 -6.04 -14.16 13.80
CA SER A 147 -6.42 -13.66 15.12
C SER A 147 -7.80 -13.00 15.13
N MET A 148 -8.19 -12.35 14.04
CA MET A 148 -9.45 -11.63 13.89
C MET A 148 -10.61 -12.51 13.43
N LYS A 149 -10.33 -13.71 12.90
CA LYS A 149 -11.35 -14.64 12.40
C LYS A 149 -12.48 -14.88 13.42
N ALA A 150 -12.16 -15.04 14.69
CA ALA A 150 -13.14 -15.24 15.73
C ALA A 150 -14.02 -13.99 15.99
N SER A 151 -13.50 -12.80 15.67
CA SER A 151 -14.17 -11.52 15.92
C SER A 151 -15.07 -11.07 14.77
N TYR A 152 -14.73 -11.44 13.55
CA TYR A 152 -15.43 -10.97 12.34
C TYR A 152 -16.21 -12.06 11.58
N GLY A 153 -16.14 -13.32 12.03
CA GLY A 153 -16.88 -14.42 11.40
C GLY A 153 -16.41 -14.77 9.97
N ILE A 154 -15.17 -14.43 9.63
CA ILE A 154 -14.56 -14.72 8.31
C ILE A 154 -14.04 -16.15 8.28
#